data_264f59150da5b6481faa7012f0410d65
#
_entry.id   264f59150da5b6481faa7012f0410d65
#
_cell.length_a   1.000
_cell.length_b   1.000
_cell.length_c   1.000
_cell.angle_alpha   90.00
_cell.angle_beta   90.00
_cell.angle_gamma   90.00
#
_symmetry.space_group_name_H-M   'P 1'
#
loop_
_entity.id
_entity.type
_entity.pdbx_description
1 polymer ?
#
loop_
_entity_poly.entity_id
_entity_poly.type
_entity_poly.pdbx_seq_one_letter_code
_entity_poly.pdbx_strand_id
1 'polypeptide(L)'
;VSLSEEEAEFDGKSLSREQMAALLEYYKTCTESRRKEFLEMFFFAFHACGLRVVDVMTLQWKHIDFARKELRKIMIKTNKRHVIPLTEPALHILQQWREKREGCRYVFNLVKETLDLDDAEALYKARNNATKCINQSLAVVGEQIGLPFSLSMHAARHSFAVFALNKGLSMS
;
A
#
# COMPACT_ATOMS: atom_id res chain seq x y z
N VAL A 1 -6.47 18.62 1.03
CA VAL A 1 -7.66 17.96 1.59
C VAL A 1 -7.39 17.72 3.06
N SER A 2 -8.26 18.20 3.94
CA SER A 2 -8.12 17.98 5.37
C SER A 2 -8.43 16.51 5.70
N LEU A 3 -7.77 15.97 6.73
CA LEU A 3 -8.06 14.62 7.23
C LEU A 3 -9.54 14.41 7.54
N SER A 4 -10.20 15.48 8.04
CA SER A 4 -11.62 15.44 8.39
C SER A 4 -12.54 15.20 7.19
N GLU A 5 -12.20 15.71 6.02
CA GLU A 5 -12.98 15.49 4.79
C GLU A 5 -12.76 14.08 4.24
N GLU A 6 -11.51 13.58 4.25
CA GLU A 6 -11.21 12.21 3.88
C GLU A 6 -11.89 11.22 4.83
N GLU A 7 -11.91 11.52 6.12
CA GLU A 7 -12.59 10.70 7.12
C GLU A 7 -14.10 10.65 6.91
N ALA A 8 -14.74 11.77 6.66
CA ALA A 8 -16.17 11.81 6.41
C ALA A 8 -16.57 11.01 5.17
N GLU A 9 -15.75 11.02 4.13
CA GLU A 9 -16.00 10.30 2.90
C GLU A 9 -15.82 8.79 3.05
N PHE A 10 -14.89 8.34 3.88
CA PHE A 10 -14.52 6.93 4.01
C PHE A 10 -14.87 6.30 5.35
N ASP A 11 -15.68 6.97 6.17
CA ASP A 11 -16.07 6.57 7.52
C ASP A 11 -16.73 5.20 7.49
N GLY A 12 -16.69 4.22 7.27
CA GLY A 12 -17.22 2.87 7.18
C GLY A 12 -16.34 1.93 6.37
N LYS A 13 -15.22 2.44 5.83
CA LYS A 13 -14.31 1.67 5.00
C LYS A 13 -12.95 1.46 5.62
N SER A 14 -12.74 1.92 6.84
CA SER A 14 -11.55 1.60 7.62
C SER A 14 -11.72 0.24 8.28
N LEU A 15 -10.62 -0.51 8.37
CA LEU A 15 -10.61 -1.81 9.02
C LEU A 15 -10.52 -1.63 10.53
N SER A 16 -11.37 -2.33 11.27
CA SER A 16 -11.23 -2.49 12.71
C SER A 16 -10.03 -3.39 13.02
N ARG A 17 -9.64 -3.44 14.29
CA ARG A 17 -8.58 -4.35 14.75
C ARG A 17 -8.94 -5.81 14.42
N GLU A 18 -10.17 -6.20 14.65
CA GLU A 18 -10.68 -7.56 14.39
C GLU A 18 -10.68 -7.87 12.90
N GLN A 19 -11.08 -6.91 12.07
CA GLN A 19 -11.06 -7.05 10.62
C GLN A 19 -9.63 -7.15 10.08
N MET A 20 -8.71 -6.35 10.60
CA MET A 20 -7.30 -6.44 10.24
C MET A 20 -6.70 -7.79 10.63
N ALA A 21 -7.05 -8.31 11.81
CA ALA A 21 -6.63 -9.64 12.25
C ALA A 21 -7.18 -10.73 11.34
N ALA A 22 -8.45 -10.63 10.93
CA ALA A 22 -9.06 -11.58 9.98
C ALA A 22 -8.35 -11.55 8.63
N LEU A 23 -7.98 -10.36 8.15
CA LEU A 23 -7.22 -10.20 6.91
C LEU A 23 -5.84 -10.86 6.99
N LEU A 24 -5.15 -10.68 8.11
CA LEU A 24 -3.85 -11.30 8.35
C LEU A 24 -3.96 -12.84 8.43
N GLU A 25 -4.98 -13.38 9.07
CA GLU A 25 -5.22 -14.82 9.09
C GLU A 25 -5.52 -15.37 7.69
N TYR A 26 -6.30 -14.64 6.89
CA TYR A 26 -6.52 -14.99 5.50
C TYR A 26 -5.19 -15.06 4.74
N TYR A 27 -4.33 -14.09 4.92
CA TYR A 27 -3.00 -14.04 4.29
C TYR A 27 -2.18 -15.28 4.64
N LYS A 28 -2.17 -15.69 5.90
CA LYS A 28 -1.38 -16.84 6.35
C LYS A 28 -1.81 -18.16 5.70
N THR A 29 -3.08 -18.30 5.36
CA THR A 29 -3.65 -19.52 4.77
C THR A 29 -3.83 -19.41 3.26
N CYS A 30 -3.57 -18.26 2.67
CA CYS A 30 -3.75 -18.01 1.24
C CYS A 30 -2.72 -18.79 0.42
N THR A 31 -3.19 -19.60 -0.52
CA THR A 31 -2.34 -20.40 -1.42
C THR A 31 -2.22 -19.80 -2.82
N GLU A 32 -3.06 -18.83 -3.17
CA GLU A 32 -3.02 -18.18 -4.46
C GLU A 32 -1.95 -17.09 -4.45
N SER A 33 -0.86 -17.31 -5.21
CA SER A 33 0.37 -16.50 -5.13
C SER A 33 0.15 -15.03 -5.41
N ARG A 34 -0.62 -14.69 -6.46
CA ARG A 34 -0.81 -13.29 -6.84
C ARG A 34 -1.65 -12.54 -5.83
N ARG A 35 -2.67 -13.19 -5.30
CA ARG A 35 -3.51 -12.63 -4.22
C ARG A 35 -2.69 -12.35 -2.98
N LYS A 36 -1.81 -13.29 -2.63
CA LYS A 36 -0.90 -13.14 -1.50
C LYS A 36 0.05 -11.95 -1.69
N GLU A 37 0.57 -11.76 -2.90
CA GLU A 37 1.41 -10.61 -3.23
C GLU A 37 0.63 -9.29 -3.07
N PHE A 38 -0.62 -9.23 -3.53
CA PHE A 38 -1.45 -8.03 -3.36
C PHE A 38 -1.75 -7.73 -1.89
N LEU A 39 -1.93 -8.74 -1.08
CA LEU A 39 -2.08 -8.57 0.37
C LEU A 39 -0.81 -8.02 1.01
N GLU A 40 0.36 -8.47 0.57
CA GLU A 40 1.64 -7.94 1.03
C GLU A 40 1.77 -6.45 0.70
N MET A 41 1.36 -6.04 -0.50
CA MET A 41 1.34 -4.64 -0.90
C MET A 41 0.35 -3.82 -0.07
N PHE A 42 -0.82 -4.38 0.24
CA PHE A 42 -1.80 -3.76 1.13
C PHE A 42 -1.22 -3.52 2.53
N PHE A 43 -0.65 -4.54 3.13
CA PHE A 43 -0.02 -4.42 4.45
C PHE A 43 1.16 -3.45 4.44
N PHE A 44 1.97 -3.49 3.38
CA PHE A 44 3.06 -2.54 3.23
C PHE A 44 2.55 -1.10 3.18
N ALA A 45 1.54 -0.82 2.37
CA ALA A 45 0.95 0.51 2.28
C ALA A 45 0.43 1.00 3.64
N PHE A 46 -0.26 0.13 4.38
CA PHE A 46 -0.73 0.44 5.73
C PHE A 46 0.43 0.79 6.67
N HIS A 47 1.46 -0.06 6.72
CA HIS A 47 2.59 0.13 7.63
C HIS A 47 3.56 1.24 7.20
N ALA A 48 3.44 1.70 5.96
CA ALA A 48 4.22 2.83 5.43
C ALA A 48 3.38 4.12 5.41
N CYS A 49 2.65 4.38 6.49
CA CYS A 49 1.85 5.59 6.69
C CYS A 49 0.73 5.77 5.65
N GLY A 50 0.19 4.69 5.14
CA GLY A 50 -0.93 4.75 4.21
C GLY A 50 -0.55 5.25 2.82
N LEU A 51 0.49 4.73 2.23
CA LEU A 51 0.91 5.10 0.87
C LEU A 51 -0.21 4.89 -0.15
N ARG A 52 -0.32 5.81 -1.10
CA ARG A 52 -1.21 5.65 -2.25
C ARG A 52 -0.70 4.58 -3.20
N VAL A 53 -1.63 3.98 -3.96
CA VAL A 53 -1.28 2.93 -4.96
C VAL A 53 -0.18 3.43 -5.89
N VAL A 54 -0.28 4.67 -6.39
CA VAL A 54 0.72 5.20 -7.32
C VAL A 54 2.12 5.25 -6.70
N ASP A 55 2.23 5.49 -5.42
CA ASP A 55 3.53 5.52 -4.73
C ASP A 55 4.02 4.11 -4.38
N VAL A 56 3.13 3.17 -4.12
CA VAL A 56 3.49 1.74 -3.97
C VAL A 56 4.03 1.19 -5.29
N MET A 57 3.32 1.42 -6.39
CA MET A 57 3.71 0.86 -7.70
C MET A 57 4.98 1.48 -8.27
N THR A 58 5.28 2.73 -7.91
CA THR A 58 6.48 3.44 -8.39
C THR A 58 7.63 3.43 -7.38
N LEU A 59 7.46 2.73 -6.26
CA LEU A 59 8.50 2.60 -5.25
C LEU A 59 9.70 1.87 -5.83
N GLN A 60 10.87 2.46 -5.69
CA GLN A 60 12.13 1.89 -6.17
C GLN A 60 13.04 1.56 -4.99
N TRP A 61 13.96 0.63 -5.19
CA TRP A 61 14.94 0.27 -4.15
C TRP A 61 15.78 1.45 -3.69
N LYS A 62 16.05 2.41 -4.59
CA LYS A 62 16.78 3.64 -4.23
C LYS A 62 16.05 4.51 -3.21
N HIS A 63 14.74 4.32 -3.02
CA HIS A 63 13.97 5.07 -2.03
C HIS A 63 14.08 4.47 -0.62
N ILE A 64 14.65 3.27 -0.49
CA ILE A 64 14.71 2.53 0.77
C ILE A 64 16.11 2.64 1.36
N ASP A 65 16.21 3.17 2.56
CA ASP A 65 17.43 3.15 3.37
C ASP A 65 17.26 2.12 4.48
N PHE A 66 17.80 0.92 4.27
CA PHE A 66 17.69 -0.17 5.24
C PHE A 66 18.46 0.11 6.53
N ALA A 67 19.58 0.81 6.43
CA ALA A 67 20.40 1.12 7.61
C ALA A 67 19.68 2.10 8.55
N ARG A 68 19.03 3.12 7.98
CA ARG A 68 18.25 4.11 8.74
C ARG A 68 16.80 3.67 8.96
N LYS A 69 16.36 2.61 8.32
CA LYS A 69 14.97 2.13 8.35
C LYS A 69 13.99 3.23 7.93
N GLU A 70 14.30 3.86 6.81
CA GLU A 70 13.51 4.96 6.27
C GLU A 70 13.19 4.75 4.80
N LEU A 71 12.02 5.24 4.39
CA LEU A 71 11.62 5.40 3.00
C LEU A 71 11.65 6.90 2.68
N ARG A 72 12.35 7.27 1.61
CA ARG A 72 12.45 8.66 1.15
C ARG A 72 12.01 8.73 -0.30
N LYS A 73 10.91 9.40 -0.53
CA LYS A 73 10.31 9.46 -1.86
C LYS A 73 9.61 10.79 -2.08
N ILE A 74 9.67 11.28 -3.32
CA ILE A 74 8.79 12.35 -3.77
C ILE A 74 7.48 11.70 -4.17
N MET A 75 6.38 12.07 -3.51
CA MET A 75 5.06 11.52 -3.77
C MET A 75 4.53 12.01 -5.12
N ILE A 76 3.98 11.10 -5.91
CA ILE A 76 3.56 11.39 -7.29
C ILE A 76 2.44 12.43 -7.33
N LYS A 77 1.39 12.24 -6.50
CA LYS A 77 0.21 13.12 -6.53
C LYS A 77 0.52 14.55 -6.08
N THR A 78 1.33 14.71 -5.04
CA THR A 78 1.54 16.00 -4.38
C THR A 78 2.87 16.64 -4.74
N ASN A 79 3.78 15.90 -5.37
CA ASN A 79 5.16 16.32 -5.66
C ASN A 79 5.94 16.78 -4.42
N LYS A 80 5.58 16.25 -3.25
CA LYS A 80 6.23 16.56 -1.98
C LYS A 80 7.13 15.42 -1.55
N ARG A 81 8.31 15.75 -1.03
CA ARG A 81 9.21 14.75 -0.45
C ARG A 81 8.69 14.32 0.91
N HIS A 82 8.60 13.01 1.11
CA HIS A 82 8.28 12.42 2.40
C HIS A 82 9.41 11.53 2.87
N VAL A 83 9.68 11.58 4.16
CA VAL A 83 10.56 10.65 4.86
C VAL A 83 9.68 9.87 5.82
N ILE A 84 9.54 8.57 5.58
CA ILE A 84 8.66 7.69 6.32
C ILE A 84 9.51 6.69 7.11
N PRO A 85 9.41 6.67 8.44
CA PRO A 85 10.08 5.62 9.21
C PRO A 85 9.42 4.27 8.91
N LEU A 86 10.25 3.26 8.64
CA LEU A 86 9.78 1.93 8.32
C LEU A 86 9.65 1.10 9.59
N THR A 87 8.45 0.61 9.83
CA THR A 87 8.17 -0.31 10.93
C THR A 87 8.74 -1.70 10.65
N GLU A 88 8.87 -2.53 11.68
CA GLU A 88 9.34 -3.91 11.49
C GLU A 88 8.48 -4.71 10.50
N PRO A 89 7.14 -4.63 10.52
CA PRO A 89 6.33 -5.30 9.49
C PRO A 89 6.63 -4.82 8.07
N ALA A 90 6.79 -3.50 7.88
CA ALA A 90 7.14 -2.94 6.56
C ALA A 90 8.51 -3.42 6.09
N LEU A 91 9.50 -3.42 6.97
CA LEU A 91 10.86 -3.90 6.66
C LEU A 91 10.86 -5.38 6.30
N HIS A 92 10.08 -6.18 7.02
CA HIS A 92 9.97 -7.61 6.75
C HIS A 92 9.43 -7.88 5.33
N ILE A 93 8.40 -7.15 4.94
CA ILE A 93 7.84 -7.25 3.58
C ILE A 93 8.90 -6.85 2.54
N LEU A 94 9.60 -5.74 2.76
CA LEU A 94 10.66 -5.28 1.84
C LEU A 94 11.79 -6.30 1.70
N GLN A 95 12.20 -6.94 2.79
CA GLN A 95 13.24 -7.95 2.77
C GLN A 95 12.81 -9.19 1.97
N GLN A 96 11.56 -9.63 2.12
CA GLN A 96 11.01 -10.73 1.33
C GLN A 96 10.99 -10.40 -0.17
N TRP A 97 10.57 -9.19 -0.51
CA TRP A 97 10.50 -8.76 -1.90
C TRP A 97 11.88 -8.51 -2.51
N ARG A 98 12.87 -8.14 -1.70
CA ARG A 98 14.24 -7.95 -2.16
C ARG A 98 14.82 -9.22 -2.78
N GLU A 99 14.54 -10.36 -2.22
CA GLU A 99 14.97 -11.66 -2.76
C GLU A 99 14.31 -11.95 -4.11
N LYS A 100 13.02 -11.66 -4.24
CA LYS A 100 12.26 -11.89 -5.47
C LYS A 100 12.64 -10.91 -6.59
N ARG A 101 13.08 -9.72 -6.25
CA ARG A 101 13.24 -8.62 -7.19
C ARG A 101 14.68 -8.16 -7.33
N GLU A 102 15.62 -9.05 -7.09
CA GLU A 102 17.04 -8.75 -7.27
C GLU A 102 17.31 -8.27 -8.69
N GLY A 103 18.00 -7.13 -8.82
CA GLY A 103 18.29 -6.51 -10.11
C GLY A 103 17.15 -5.71 -10.73
N CYS A 104 15.96 -5.73 -10.16
CA CYS A 104 14.84 -4.93 -10.63
C CYS A 104 14.86 -3.52 -10.05
N ARG A 105 14.37 -2.56 -10.82
CA ARG A 105 14.25 -1.15 -10.41
C ARG A 105 13.18 -0.97 -9.36
N TYR A 106 11.98 -1.51 -9.60
CA TYR A 106 10.82 -1.35 -8.73
C TYR A 106 10.78 -2.42 -7.66
N VAL A 107 10.34 -2.03 -6.46
CA VAL A 107 10.17 -2.94 -5.33
C VAL A 107 9.11 -3.99 -5.62
N PHE A 108 7.95 -3.54 -6.11
CA PHE A 108 6.83 -4.43 -6.41
C PHE A 108 6.67 -4.64 -7.91
N ASN A 109 6.06 -5.76 -8.27
CA ASN A 109 5.88 -6.19 -9.66
C ASN A 109 4.54 -5.71 -10.25
N LEU A 110 4.26 -4.41 -10.09
CA LEU A 110 3.01 -3.79 -10.55
C LEU A 110 3.13 -3.11 -11.91
N VAL A 111 4.34 -2.69 -12.28
CA VAL A 111 4.59 -1.97 -13.52
C VAL A 111 5.80 -2.57 -14.23
N LYS A 112 5.90 -2.31 -15.52
CA LYS A 112 7.05 -2.72 -16.32
C LYS A 112 8.29 -1.92 -15.91
N GLU A 113 9.45 -2.57 -15.94
CA GLU A 113 10.75 -1.91 -15.67
C GLU A 113 11.02 -0.74 -16.63
N THR A 114 10.42 -0.78 -17.81
CA THR A 114 10.58 0.23 -18.85
C THR A 114 9.62 1.41 -18.72
N LEU A 115 8.75 1.44 -17.70
CA LEU A 115 7.80 2.54 -17.52
C LEU A 115 8.54 3.87 -17.37
N ASP A 116 8.21 4.83 -18.25
CA ASP A 116 8.70 6.19 -18.17
C ASP A 116 7.80 7.00 -17.24
N LEU A 117 8.35 7.36 -16.07
CA LEU A 117 7.60 8.12 -15.06
C LEU A 117 7.35 9.58 -15.47
N ASP A 118 8.06 10.09 -16.47
CA ASP A 118 7.86 11.42 -17.01
C ASP A 118 6.77 11.45 -18.09
N ASP A 119 6.36 10.30 -18.59
CA ASP A 119 5.23 10.16 -19.52
C ASP A 119 3.93 10.06 -18.70
N ALA A 120 3.22 11.18 -18.62
CA ALA A 120 2.00 11.28 -17.81
C ALA A 120 0.89 10.32 -18.27
N GLU A 121 0.78 10.08 -19.58
CA GLU A 121 -0.22 9.15 -20.11
C GLU A 121 0.12 7.70 -19.77
N ALA A 122 1.38 7.32 -19.94
CA ALA A 122 1.85 5.97 -19.59
C ALA A 122 1.69 5.69 -18.09
N LEU A 123 2.03 6.66 -17.26
CA LEU A 123 1.86 6.56 -15.81
C LEU A 123 0.39 6.44 -15.41
N TYR A 124 -0.49 7.22 -16.04
CA TYR A 124 -1.94 7.18 -15.79
C TYR A 124 -2.51 5.79 -16.13
N LYS A 125 -2.17 5.26 -17.30
CA LYS A 125 -2.61 3.92 -17.72
C LYS A 125 -2.08 2.82 -16.79
N ALA A 126 -0.81 2.89 -16.43
CA ALA A 126 -0.19 1.94 -15.52
C ALA A 126 -0.87 1.95 -14.15
N ARG A 127 -1.17 3.14 -13.62
CA ARG A 127 -1.86 3.30 -12.35
C ARG A 127 -3.27 2.70 -12.40
N ASN A 128 -4.02 2.98 -13.45
CA ASN A 128 -5.37 2.46 -13.59
C ASN A 128 -5.37 0.92 -13.67
N ASN A 129 -4.45 0.35 -14.44
CA ASN A 129 -4.32 -1.10 -14.55
C ASN A 129 -3.92 -1.75 -13.22
N ALA A 130 -2.93 -1.21 -12.54
CA ALA A 130 -2.47 -1.72 -11.26
C ALA A 130 -3.59 -1.64 -10.21
N THR A 131 -4.26 -0.50 -10.10
CA THR A 131 -5.36 -0.29 -9.16
C THR A 131 -6.48 -1.29 -9.41
N LYS A 132 -6.88 -1.47 -10.67
CA LYS A 132 -7.93 -2.40 -11.05
C LYS A 132 -7.58 -3.84 -10.65
N CYS A 133 -6.37 -4.29 -10.99
CA CYS A 133 -5.94 -5.66 -10.69
C CYS A 133 -5.90 -5.94 -9.18
N ILE A 134 -5.30 -5.03 -8.42
CA ILE A 134 -5.21 -5.18 -6.96
C ILE A 134 -6.61 -5.17 -6.35
N ASN A 135 -7.43 -4.19 -6.70
CA ASN A 135 -8.73 -4.02 -6.07
C ASN A 135 -9.70 -5.15 -6.40
N GLN A 136 -9.64 -5.74 -7.61
CA GLN A 136 -10.41 -6.93 -7.93
C GLN A 136 -10.08 -8.10 -7.00
N SER A 137 -8.80 -8.32 -6.75
CA SER A 137 -8.35 -9.38 -5.86
C SER A 137 -8.72 -9.10 -4.39
N LEU A 138 -8.51 -7.87 -3.94
CA LEU A 138 -8.83 -7.47 -2.57
C LEU A 138 -10.35 -7.54 -2.29
N ALA A 139 -11.19 -7.19 -3.28
CA ALA A 139 -12.64 -7.29 -3.13
C ALA A 139 -13.07 -8.72 -2.85
N VAL A 140 -12.48 -9.70 -3.53
CA VAL A 140 -12.75 -11.12 -3.27
C VAL A 140 -12.34 -11.51 -1.85
N VAL A 141 -11.18 -11.08 -1.41
CA VAL A 141 -10.70 -11.33 -0.04
C VAL A 141 -11.65 -10.73 1.00
N GLY A 142 -12.05 -9.47 0.79
CA GLY A 142 -12.97 -8.79 1.70
C GLY A 142 -14.32 -9.50 1.83
N GLU A 143 -14.85 -9.98 0.71
CA GLU A 143 -16.08 -10.76 0.69
C GLU A 143 -15.91 -12.07 1.47
N GLN A 144 -14.82 -12.78 1.27
CA GLN A 144 -14.55 -14.05 1.93
C GLN A 144 -14.38 -13.93 3.45
N ILE A 145 -13.86 -12.81 3.93
CA ILE A 145 -13.74 -12.56 5.39
C ILE A 145 -14.95 -11.82 5.97
N GLY A 146 -15.96 -11.53 5.15
CA GLY A 146 -17.23 -10.96 5.62
C GLY A 146 -17.19 -9.47 5.91
N LEU A 147 -16.37 -8.69 5.20
CA LEU A 147 -16.34 -7.23 5.36
C LEU A 147 -17.66 -6.59 4.88
N PRO A 148 -18.16 -5.55 5.57
CA PRO A 148 -19.37 -4.86 5.18
C PRO A 148 -19.18 -3.88 4.01
N PHE A 149 -17.97 -3.80 3.46
CA PHE A 149 -17.61 -2.93 2.34
C PHE A 149 -16.66 -3.67 1.40
N SER A 150 -16.50 -3.16 0.18
CA SER A 150 -15.55 -3.71 -0.78
C SER A 150 -14.13 -3.30 -0.41
N LEU A 151 -13.26 -4.29 -0.15
CA LEU A 151 -11.88 -4.02 0.22
C LEU A 151 -11.10 -3.51 -1.00
N SER A 152 -10.32 -2.46 -0.80
CA SER A 152 -9.46 -1.86 -1.82
C SER A 152 -8.16 -1.34 -1.20
N MET A 153 -7.18 -0.99 -2.03
CA MET A 153 -5.94 -0.39 -1.54
C MET A 153 -6.18 0.92 -0.79
N HIS A 154 -7.22 1.65 -1.16
CA HIS A 154 -7.56 2.89 -0.46
C HIS A 154 -7.92 2.63 1.01
N ALA A 155 -8.47 1.46 1.32
CA ALA A 155 -8.76 1.06 2.70
C ALA A 155 -7.50 0.97 3.57
N ALA A 156 -6.34 0.61 3.00
CA ALA A 156 -5.08 0.63 3.75
C ALA A 156 -4.72 2.03 4.22
N ARG A 157 -4.84 3.01 3.32
CA ARG A 157 -4.58 4.41 3.62
C ARG A 157 -5.56 4.95 4.66
N HIS A 158 -6.84 4.66 4.46
CA HIS A 158 -7.89 5.12 5.36
C HIS A 158 -7.78 4.49 6.75
N SER A 159 -7.50 3.20 6.82
CA SER A 159 -7.28 2.50 8.08
C SER A 159 -6.06 3.04 8.84
N PHE A 160 -5.00 3.40 8.13
CA PHE A 160 -3.84 4.04 8.75
C PHE A 160 -4.22 5.42 9.30
N ALA A 161 -4.97 6.23 8.56
CA ALA A 161 -5.40 7.54 9.02
C ALA A 161 -6.19 7.46 10.32
N VAL A 162 -7.15 6.53 10.41
CA VAL A 162 -7.93 6.28 11.62
C VAL A 162 -7.03 5.82 12.77
N PHE A 163 -6.13 4.89 12.49
CA PHE A 163 -5.16 4.40 13.48
C PHE A 163 -4.29 5.54 14.02
N ALA A 164 -3.77 6.40 13.14
CA ALA A 164 -2.92 7.52 13.53
C ALA A 164 -3.65 8.53 14.40
N LEU A 165 -4.91 8.85 14.07
CA LEU A 165 -5.74 9.75 14.88
C LEU A 165 -6.02 9.17 16.27
N ASN A 166 -6.34 7.88 16.35
CA ASN A 166 -6.59 7.19 17.63
C ASN A 166 -5.34 7.16 18.51
N LYS A 167 -4.15 7.23 17.91
CA LYS A 167 -2.87 7.29 18.63
C LYS A 167 -2.39 8.74 18.88
N GLY A 168 -3.15 9.75 18.41
CA GLY A 168 -2.74 11.14 18.50
C GLY A 168 -1.57 11.52 17.60
N LEU A 169 -1.30 10.77 16.54
CA LEU A 169 -0.21 11.02 15.62
C LEU A 169 -0.59 12.07 14.57
N SER A 170 0.41 12.84 14.09
CA SER A 170 0.22 13.79 13.01
C SER A 170 0.38 13.10 11.67
N MET A 171 -0.49 13.46 10.73
CA MET A 171 -0.44 12.96 9.35
C MET A 171 0.19 13.98 8.38
N SER A 172 0.79 15.02 8.90
CA SER A 172 1.44 16.05 8.09
C SER A 172 2.63 15.53 7.28
#